data_2266fb23bbda34538fdd88aac652dac1
#
_entry.id   2266fb23bbda34538fdd88aac652dac1
#
_cell.length_a   1.000
_cell.length_b   1.000
_cell.length_c   1.000
_cell.angle_alpha   90.00
_cell.angle_beta   90.00
_cell.angle_gamma   90.00
#
_symmetry.space_group_name_H-M   'P 1'
#
loop_
_entity.id
_entity.type
_entity.pdbx_description
1 polymer ?
#
loop_
_entity_poly.entity_id
_entity_poly.type
_entity_poly.pdbx_seq_one_letter_code
_entity_poly.pdbx_strand_id
1 'polypeptide(L)'
;LFLASIGGEAGACAFRLSHELRARGLRVDTDHVGRSVKAQFKYAGRTGARYALAIGSEELAAGRAKLKDMRDGTEREVALDAQAIHQAI
;
A
#
# COMPACT_ATOMS: atom_id res chain seq x y z
N LEU A 1 -6.33 -1.52 4.77
CA LEU A 1 -5.19 -1.47 3.85
C LEU A 1 -4.19 -0.42 4.32
N PHE A 2 -2.93 -0.78 4.35
CA PHE A 2 -1.84 0.13 4.64
C PHE A 2 -0.97 0.31 3.38
N LEU A 3 -0.78 1.55 2.94
CA LEU A 3 0.07 1.86 1.81
C LEU A 3 1.43 2.35 2.31
N ALA A 4 2.45 1.52 2.18
CA ALA A 4 3.82 1.87 2.51
C ALA A 4 4.49 2.48 1.27
N SER A 5 5.30 3.51 1.46
CA SER A 5 5.97 4.17 0.35
C SER A 5 7.37 4.62 0.73
N ILE A 6 8.27 4.65 -0.26
CA ILE A 6 9.63 5.14 -0.12
C ILE A 6 9.90 6.16 -1.22
N GLY A 7 10.28 7.38 -0.82
CA GLY A 7 10.59 8.46 -1.73
C GLY A 7 9.38 9.33 -2.07
N GLY A 8 9.65 10.52 -2.61
CA GLY A 8 8.62 11.52 -2.87
C GLY A 8 7.59 11.09 -3.91
N GLU A 9 8.04 10.46 -4.99
CA GLU A 9 7.13 10.00 -6.05
C GLU A 9 6.23 8.86 -5.57
N ALA A 10 6.79 7.92 -4.81
CA ALA A 10 6.02 6.85 -4.22
C ALA A 10 5.02 7.38 -3.20
N GLY A 11 5.42 8.37 -2.41
CA GLY A 11 4.52 9.02 -1.46
C GLY A 11 3.36 9.72 -2.14
N ALA A 12 3.60 10.39 -3.25
CA ALA A 12 2.54 11.03 -4.04
C ALA A 12 1.58 9.98 -4.63
N CYS A 13 2.12 8.88 -5.11
CA CYS A 13 1.30 7.77 -5.62
C CYS A 13 0.43 7.17 -4.51
N ALA A 14 1.01 6.91 -3.34
CA ALA A 14 0.29 6.37 -2.20
C ALA A 14 -0.82 7.34 -1.74
N PHE A 15 -0.53 8.62 -1.73
CA PHE A 15 -1.51 9.64 -1.36
C PHE A 15 -2.70 9.64 -2.32
N ARG A 16 -2.43 9.63 -3.62
CA ARG A 16 -3.47 9.58 -4.64
C ARG A 16 -4.33 8.31 -4.52
N LEU A 17 -3.66 7.15 -4.41
CA LEU A 17 -4.37 5.88 -4.27
C LEU A 17 -5.20 5.83 -2.99
N SER A 18 -4.70 6.38 -1.90
CA SER A 18 -5.46 6.39 -0.64
C SER A 18 -6.76 7.17 -0.78
N HIS A 19 -6.72 8.31 -1.46
CA HIS A 19 -7.92 9.10 -1.72
C HIS A 19 -8.93 8.35 -2.59
N GLU A 20 -8.46 7.75 -3.68
CA GLU A 20 -9.32 7.00 -4.59
C GLU A 20 -9.94 5.79 -3.91
N LEU A 21 -9.16 5.06 -3.11
CA LEU A 21 -9.66 3.88 -2.40
C LEU A 21 -10.62 4.24 -1.27
N ARG A 22 -10.37 5.33 -0.57
CA ARG A 22 -11.30 5.83 0.45
C ARG A 22 -12.63 6.24 -0.18
N ALA A 23 -12.59 6.83 -1.36
CA ALA A 23 -13.79 7.18 -2.11
C ALA A 23 -14.60 5.95 -2.49
N ARG A 24 -13.97 4.79 -2.57
CA ARG A 24 -14.64 3.50 -2.82
C ARG A 24 -15.11 2.81 -1.54
N GLY A 25 -14.96 3.46 -0.38
CA GLY A 25 -15.41 2.94 0.89
C GLY A 25 -14.40 2.08 1.64
N LEU A 26 -13.15 2.04 1.18
CA LEU A 26 -12.11 1.28 1.86
C LEU A 26 -11.43 2.11 2.94
N ARG A 27 -11.04 1.43 4.01
CA ARG A 27 -10.22 2.03 5.06
C ARG A 27 -8.76 1.93 4.66
N VAL A 28 -8.09 3.06 4.53
CA VAL A 28 -6.70 3.13 4.05
C VAL A 28 -5.89 4.04 4.94
N ASP A 29 -4.73 3.55 5.37
CA ASP A 29 -3.74 4.32 6.12
C ASP A 29 -2.43 4.40 5.33
N THR A 30 -1.70 5.47 5.53
CA THR A 30 -0.38 5.69 4.93
C THR A 30 0.62 6.09 6.00
N ASP A 31 1.92 5.90 5.72
CA ASP A 31 2.96 6.38 6.61
C ASP A 31 3.25 7.86 6.35
N HIS A 32 3.27 8.66 7.42
CA HIS A 32 3.50 10.09 7.33
C HIS A 32 4.87 10.53 7.85
N VAL A 33 5.69 9.60 8.33
CA VAL A 33 6.98 9.93 8.96
C VAL A 33 8.20 9.44 8.20
N GLY A 34 8.01 8.88 7.01
CA GLY A 34 9.12 8.49 6.15
C GLY A 34 9.92 7.30 6.63
N ARG A 35 9.32 6.36 7.34
CA ARG A 35 9.98 5.14 7.82
C ARG A 35 10.40 4.23 6.67
N SER A 36 11.35 3.32 6.94
CA SER A 36 11.67 2.25 5.99
C SER A 36 10.47 1.36 5.74
N VAL A 37 10.48 0.61 4.63
CA VAL A 37 9.37 -0.32 4.31
C VAL A 37 9.18 -1.34 5.44
N LYS A 38 10.28 -1.87 5.98
CA LYS A 38 10.23 -2.83 7.08
C LYS A 38 9.52 -2.23 8.31
N ALA A 39 9.86 -1.00 8.67
CA ALA A 39 9.23 -0.32 9.79
C ALA A 39 7.76 0.00 9.53
N GLN A 40 7.42 0.37 8.29
CA GLN A 40 6.04 0.63 7.90
C GLN A 40 5.18 -0.64 7.98
N PHE A 41 5.70 -1.78 7.54
CA PHE A 41 4.98 -3.05 7.65
C PHE A 41 4.81 -3.48 9.11
N LYS A 42 5.80 -3.24 9.94
CA LYS A 42 5.70 -3.50 11.37
C LYS A 42 4.60 -2.65 12.01
N TYR A 43 4.54 -1.38 11.62
CA TYR A 43 3.49 -0.47 12.07
C TYR A 43 2.10 -0.95 11.59
N ALA A 44 2.01 -1.37 10.34
CA ALA A 44 0.75 -1.89 9.78
C ALA A 44 0.24 -3.09 10.58
N GLY A 45 1.13 -3.98 10.99
CA GLY A 45 0.76 -5.11 11.85
C GLY A 45 0.22 -4.68 13.20
N ARG A 46 0.78 -3.62 13.79
CA ARG A 46 0.31 -3.09 15.08
C ARG A 46 -1.06 -2.44 14.99
N THR A 47 -1.36 -1.81 13.86
CA THR A 47 -2.66 -1.15 13.66
C THR A 47 -3.76 -2.12 13.27
N GLY A 48 -3.43 -3.39 13.07
CA GLY A 48 -4.40 -4.41 12.67
C GLY A 48 -4.79 -4.34 11.20
N ALA A 49 -3.97 -3.73 10.35
CA ALA A 49 -4.23 -3.69 8.92
C ALA A 49 -4.21 -5.11 8.36
N ARG A 50 -5.24 -5.47 7.61
CA ARG A 50 -5.32 -6.79 6.98
C ARG A 50 -4.42 -6.90 5.78
N TYR A 51 -4.31 -5.84 5.00
CA TYR A 51 -3.51 -5.80 3.77
C TYR A 51 -2.51 -4.68 3.84
N ALA A 52 -1.34 -4.89 3.24
CA ALA A 52 -0.31 -3.88 3.10
C ALA A 52 0.28 -3.95 1.70
N LEU A 53 0.63 -2.80 1.14
CA LEU A 53 1.18 -2.69 -0.19
C LEU A 53 2.35 -1.71 -0.14
N ALA A 54 3.51 -2.13 -0.65
CA ALA A 54 4.72 -1.30 -0.65
C ALA A 54 4.95 -0.70 -2.03
N ILE A 55 5.18 0.60 -2.07
CA ILE A 55 5.46 1.33 -3.30
C ILE A 55 6.85 1.95 -3.21
N GLY A 56 7.75 1.53 -4.09
CA GLY A 56 9.07 2.13 -4.24
C GLY A 56 9.31 2.46 -5.70
N SER A 57 10.55 2.82 -6.05
CA SER A 57 10.88 3.21 -7.43
C SER A 57 10.66 2.08 -8.42
N GLU A 58 10.93 0.83 -8.02
CA GLU A 58 10.73 -0.32 -8.91
C GLU A 58 9.25 -0.55 -9.19
N GLU A 59 8.42 -0.44 -8.16
CA GLU A 59 6.97 -0.59 -8.29
C GLU A 59 6.39 0.51 -9.16
N LEU A 60 6.86 1.74 -9.00
CA LEU A 60 6.42 2.86 -9.85
C LEU A 60 6.79 2.63 -11.30
N ALA A 61 8.00 2.15 -11.57
CA ALA A 61 8.47 1.88 -12.93
C ALA A 61 7.69 0.74 -13.57
N ALA A 62 7.37 -0.29 -12.81
CA ALA A 62 6.63 -1.45 -13.29
C ALA A 62 5.12 -1.20 -13.37
N GLY A 63 4.61 -0.23 -12.63
CA GLY A 63 3.17 0.01 -12.50
C GLY A 63 2.46 -1.07 -11.71
N ARG A 64 3.18 -1.84 -10.90
CA ARG A 64 2.67 -2.94 -10.11
C ARG A 64 3.37 -3.02 -8.77
N ALA A 65 2.67 -3.58 -7.77
CA ALA A 65 3.24 -3.81 -6.46
C ALA A 65 2.66 -5.09 -5.87
N LYS A 66 3.31 -5.59 -4.83
CA LYS A 66 2.82 -6.79 -4.13
C LYS A 66 1.89 -6.39 -3.01
N LEU A 67 0.67 -6.89 -3.08
CA LEU A 67 -0.32 -6.75 -2.01
C LEU A 67 -0.14 -7.92 -1.06
N LYS A 68 0.21 -7.63 0.18
CA LYS A 68 0.44 -8.64 1.20
C LYS A 68 -0.79 -8.75 2.10
N ASP A 69 -1.27 -9.99 2.29
CA ASP A 69 -2.27 -10.28 3.32
C ASP A 69 -1.52 -10.45 4.63
N MET A 70 -1.72 -9.52 5.54
CA MET A 70 -0.99 -9.48 6.82
C MET A 70 -1.41 -10.60 7.76
N ARG A 71 -2.54 -11.25 7.49
CA ARG A 71 -3.06 -12.33 8.33
C ARG A 71 -2.34 -13.65 8.10
N ASP A 72 -2.07 -14.01 6.85
CA ASP A 72 -1.43 -15.28 6.50
C ASP A 72 -0.07 -15.12 5.80
N GLY A 73 0.34 -13.88 5.51
CA GLY A 73 1.61 -13.60 4.88
C GLY A 73 1.68 -13.84 3.37
N THR A 74 0.58 -14.19 2.74
CA THR A 74 0.56 -14.38 1.28
C THR A 74 0.70 -13.04 0.55
N GLU A 75 1.34 -13.08 -0.62
CA GLU A 75 1.54 -11.91 -1.45
C GLU A 75 0.96 -12.14 -2.84
N ARG A 76 0.42 -11.08 -3.43
CA ARG A 76 -0.18 -11.09 -4.75
C ARG A 76 0.22 -9.82 -5.48
N GLU A 77 0.63 -9.95 -6.74
CA GLU A 77 0.94 -8.78 -7.56
C GLU A 77 -0.33 -8.12 -8.07
N VAL A 78 -0.43 -6.81 -7.90
CA VAL A 78 -1.57 -6.01 -8.36
C VAL A 78 -1.07 -4.78 -9.09
N ALA A 79 -1.85 -4.26 -10.03
CA ALA A 79 -1.54 -2.99 -10.67
C ALA A 79 -1.69 -1.83 -9.68
N LEU A 80 -0.88 -0.78 -9.86
CA LEU A 80 -0.95 0.44 -9.04
C LEU A 80 -2.14 1.31 -9.48
N ASP A 81 -3.32 0.78 -9.30
CA ASP A 81 -4.57 1.35 -9.72
C ASP A 81 -5.63 1.00 -8.67
N ALA A 82 -6.43 2.01 -8.29
CA ALA A 82 -7.42 1.85 -7.23
C ALA A 82 -8.42 0.72 -7.53
N GLN A 83 -8.85 0.61 -8.78
CA GLN A 83 -9.78 -0.45 -9.17
C GLN A 83 -9.17 -1.84 -8.98
N ALA A 84 -7.92 -2.03 -9.45
CA ALA A 84 -7.23 -3.32 -9.33
C ALA A 84 -7.00 -3.69 -7.87
N ILE A 85 -6.58 -2.74 -7.05
CA ILE A 85 -6.36 -2.95 -5.62
C ILE A 85 -7.68 -3.30 -4.93
N HIS A 86 -8.74 -2.55 -5.23
CA HIS A 86 -10.05 -2.79 -4.64
C HIS A 86 -10.58 -4.19 -4.97
N GLN A 87 -10.40 -4.63 -6.21
CA GLN A 87 -10.85 -5.96 -6.64
C GLN A 87 -10.03 -7.08 -5.99
N ALA A 88 -8.79 -6.82 -5.58
CA ALA A 88 -7.91 -7.81 -4.97
C ALA A 88 -8.15 -7.99 -3.46
N ILE A 89 -8.88 -7.08 -2.84
CA ILE A 89 -9.15 -7.11 -1.39
C ILE A 89 -10.45 -7.84 -1.02
#